data_b993bceaf805763ab3348c118d9e8cd4
#
_entry.id   b993bceaf805763ab3348c118d9e8cd4
#
_cell.length_a   1.000
_cell.length_b   1.000
_cell.length_c   1.000
_cell.angle_alpha   90.00
_cell.angle_beta   90.00
_cell.angle_gamma   90.00
#
_symmetry.space_group_name_H-M   'P 1'
#
loop_
_entity.id
_entity.type
_entity.pdbx_description
1 polymer ?
#
loop_
_entity_poly.entity_id
_entity_poly.type
_entity_poly.pdbx_seq_one_letter_code
_entity_poly.pdbx_strand_id
1 'polypeptide(L)'
;MKIGIGSSEGGKHLKEEIKEYLSAKGYEITDYTDEKNDIFDISHRISEAVINSEIEKGIILDDYGIAPFMICSKHKKIVCAQAADEHSAKMTRDHNNTSIITIGYEITGKALAKSICNVFAASDYSGGRHQVRVDMLDKM
;
A
#
# COMPACT_ATOMS: atom_id res chain seq x y z
N MET A 1 8.68 2.06 12.03
CA MET A 1 7.52 2.36 11.14
C MET A 1 6.61 1.14 11.07
N LYS A 2 5.32 1.40 11.20
CA LYS A 2 4.28 0.37 11.14
C LYS A 2 3.64 0.33 9.76
N ILE A 3 3.63 -0.84 9.15
CA ILE A 3 3.06 -1.05 7.81
C ILE A 3 1.99 -2.12 7.91
N GLY A 4 0.81 -1.83 7.36
CA GLY A 4 -0.25 -2.80 7.20
C GLY A 4 -0.11 -3.54 5.88
N ILE A 5 -0.41 -4.82 5.86
CA ILE A 5 -0.43 -5.62 4.65
C ILE A 5 -1.69 -6.48 4.59
N GLY A 6 -2.16 -6.75 3.40
CA GLY A 6 -3.27 -7.66 3.16
C GLY A 6 -3.25 -8.19 1.73
N SER A 7 -3.94 -9.29 1.50
CA SER A 7 -4.05 -9.86 0.15
C SER A 7 -5.33 -10.65 -0.02
N SER A 8 -5.78 -10.77 -1.27
CA SER A 8 -6.72 -11.81 -1.66
C SER A 8 -6.06 -13.19 -1.54
N GLU A 9 -6.85 -14.26 -1.64
CA GLU A 9 -6.38 -15.63 -1.43
C GLU A 9 -5.16 -16.00 -2.29
N GLY A 10 -5.19 -15.67 -3.59
CA GLY A 10 -4.09 -15.99 -4.50
C GLY A 10 -2.78 -15.27 -4.19
N GLY A 11 -2.82 -14.17 -3.45
CA GLY A 11 -1.63 -13.42 -3.07
C GLY A 11 -0.99 -13.85 -1.75
N LYS A 12 -1.57 -14.82 -1.08
CA LYS A 12 -1.15 -15.24 0.26
C LYS A 12 0.35 -15.58 0.35
N HIS A 13 0.85 -16.36 -0.58
CA HIS A 13 2.26 -16.78 -0.58
C HIS A 13 3.20 -15.57 -0.76
N LEU A 14 2.92 -14.73 -1.74
CA LEU A 14 3.71 -13.52 -1.98
C LEU A 14 3.62 -12.55 -0.79
N LYS A 15 2.45 -12.42 -0.18
CA LYS A 15 2.28 -11.60 1.02
C LYS A 15 3.20 -12.07 2.14
N GLU A 16 3.26 -13.38 2.42
CA GLU A 16 4.14 -13.90 3.47
C GLU A 16 5.61 -13.61 3.17
N GLU A 17 6.06 -13.75 1.94
CA GLU A 17 7.42 -13.42 1.55
C GLU A 17 7.73 -11.91 1.71
N ILE A 18 6.79 -11.04 1.37
CA ILE A 18 6.94 -9.59 1.56
C ILE A 18 6.99 -9.25 3.05
N LYS A 19 6.17 -9.90 3.88
CA LYS A 19 6.19 -9.71 5.33
C LYS A 19 7.57 -10.04 5.90
N GLU A 20 8.13 -11.19 5.57
CA GLU A 20 9.47 -11.58 6.01
C GLU A 20 10.53 -10.59 5.54
N TYR A 21 10.47 -10.21 4.29
CA TYR A 21 11.43 -9.29 3.66
C TYR A 21 11.44 -7.93 4.34
N LEU A 22 10.27 -7.34 4.58
CA LEU A 22 10.16 -6.04 5.23
C LEU A 22 10.48 -6.12 6.73
N SER A 23 10.06 -7.18 7.40
CA SER A 23 10.39 -7.38 8.83
C SER A 23 11.90 -7.49 9.04
N ALA A 24 12.62 -8.16 8.14
CA ALA A 24 14.07 -8.26 8.19
C ALA A 24 14.77 -6.89 8.03
N LYS A 25 14.09 -5.93 7.45
CA LYS A 25 14.59 -4.54 7.30
C LYS A 25 14.21 -3.64 8.48
N GLY A 26 13.53 -4.17 9.50
CA GLY A 26 13.18 -3.45 10.71
C GLY A 26 11.79 -2.82 10.73
N TYR A 27 10.96 -3.05 9.72
CA TYR A 27 9.59 -2.58 9.73
C TYR A 27 8.70 -3.47 10.59
N GLU A 28 7.77 -2.88 11.31
CA GLU A 28 6.75 -3.60 12.06
C GLU A 28 5.53 -3.84 11.16
N ILE A 29 5.24 -5.10 10.87
CA ILE A 29 4.20 -5.46 9.91
C ILE A 29 2.96 -6.00 10.62
N THR A 30 1.79 -5.42 10.32
CA THR A 30 0.49 -5.92 10.76
C THR A 30 -0.26 -6.49 9.57
N ASP A 31 -0.68 -7.74 9.68
CA ASP A 31 -1.44 -8.42 8.61
C ASP A 31 -2.95 -8.25 8.86
N TYR A 32 -3.63 -7.64 7.91
CA TYR A 32 -5.07 -7.40 7.96
C TYR A 32 -5.90 -8.45 7.22
N THR A 33 -5.25 -9.48 6.67
CA THR A 33 -5.94 -10.58 6.01
C THR A 33 -6.62 -11.47 7.06
N ASP A 34 -7.88 -11.79 6.84
CA ASP A 34 -8.63 -12.71 7.67
C ASP A 34 -8.99 -13.99 6.90
N GLU A 35 -9.75 -14.90 7.52
CA GLU A 35 -10.15 -16.18 6.92
C GLU A 35 -10.99 -16.02 5.66
N LYS A 36 -11.71 -14.91 5.51
CA LYS A 36 -12.58 -14.65 4.35
C LYS A 36 -11.79 -14.13 3.15
N ASN A 37 -10.63 -13.55 3.36
CA ASN A 37 -9.80 -12.94 2.33
C ASN A 37 -10.59 -11.99 1.40
N ASP A 38 -11.59 -11.30 1.94
CA ASP A 38 -12.41 -10.36 1.19
C ASP A 38 -11.63 -9.08 0.95
N ILE A 39 -11.28 -8.84 -0.31
CA ILE A 39 -10.45 -7.69 -0.69
C ILE A 39 -11.14 -6.35 -0.37
N PHE A 40 -12.47 -6.29 -0.43
CA PHE A 40 -13.21 -5.08 -0.05
C PHE A 40 -12.99 -4.77 1.43
N ASP A 41 -13.19 -5.76 2.27
CA ASP A 41 -13.06 -5.63 3.72
C ASP A 41 -11.62 -5.33 4.16
N ILE A 42 -10.66 -6.04 3.56
CA ILE A 42 -9.23 -5.81 3.80
C ILE A 42 -8.84 -4.38 3.44
N SER A 43 -9.23 -3.92 2.26
CA SER A 43 -8.93 -2.56 1.76
C SER A 43 -9.54 -1.50 2.66
N HIS A 44 -10.78 -1.71 3.11
CA HIS A 44 -11.45 -0.81 4.05
C HIS A 44 -10.71 -0.74 5.39
N ARG A 45 -10.37 -1.90 5.98
CA ARG A 45 -9.69 -1.95 7.28
C ARG A 45 -8.30 -1.32 7.24
N ILE A 46 -7.53 -1.54 6.17
CA ILE A 46 -6.22 -0.90 6.01
C ILE A 46 -6.37 0.62 5.85
N SER A 47 -7.37 1.06 5.08
CA SER A 47 -7.64 2.49 4.94
C SER A 47 -8.00 3.15 6.29
N GLU A 48 -8.88 2.51 7.06
CA GLU A 48 -9.24 3.00 8.40
C GLU A 48 -8.03 3.01 9.34
N ALA A 49 -7.18 2.00 9.29
CA ALA A 49 -5.97 1.94 10.11
C ALA A 49 -5.00 3.09 9.81
N VAL A 50 -4.86 3.47 8.53
CA VAL A 50 -4.07 4.64 8.14
C VAL A 50 -4.72 5.93 8.65
N ILE A 51 -6.02 6.09 8.45
CA ILE A 51 -6.77 7.29 8.90
C ILE A 51 -6.64 7.47 10.41
N ASN A 52 -6.72 6.37 11.16
CA ASN A 52 -6.64 6.38 12.62
C ASN A 52 -5.20 6.38 13.16
N SER A 53 -4.21 6.46 12.27
CA SER A 53 -2.78 6.46 12.64
C SER A 53 -2.33 5.20 13.39
N GLU A 54 -3.00 4.07 13.18
CA GLU A 54 -2.59 2.76 13.70
C GLU A 54 -1.40 2.21 12.90
N ILE A 55 -1.35 2.53 11.62
CA ILE A 55 -0.25 2.23 10.70
C ILE A 55 0.08 3.48 9.89
N GLU A 56 1.30 3.56 9.39
CA GLU A 56 1.75 4.69 8.58
C GLU A 56 1.54 4.46 7.10
N LYS A 57 1.69 3.21 6.65
CA LYS A 57 1.57 2.84 5.23
C LYS A 57 0.84 1.51 5.09
N GLY A 58 0.19 1.32 3.96
CA GLY A 58 -0.51 0.08 3.62
C GLY A 58 -0.04 -0.51 2.29
N ILE A 59 -0.02 -1.83 2.22
CA ILE A 59 0.32 -2.60 1.01
C ILE A 59 -0.76 -3.65 0.81
N ILE A 60 -1.41 -3.66 -0.35
CA ILE A 60 -2.48 -4.61 -0.64
C ILE A 60 -2.19 -5.35 -1.94
N LEU A 61 -2.28 -6.67 -1.88
CA LEU A 61 -2.03 -7.56 -3.02
C LEU A 61 -3.36 -8.16 -3.50
N ASP A 62 -3.58 -8.08 -4.78
CA ASP A 62 -4.77 -8.61 -5.45
C ASP A 62 -4.34 -9.12 -6.83
N ASP A 63 -5.22 -9.80 -7.56
CA ASP A 63 -4.89 -10.34 -8.88
C ASP A 63 -4.20 -9.30 -9.77
N TYR A 64 -4.80 -8.12 -9.90
CA TYR A 64 -4.28 -7.03 -10.72
C TYR A 64 -4.00 -5.74 -9.95
N GLY A 65 -4.35 -5.70 -8.68
CA GLY A 65 -4.15 -4.52 -7.83
C GLY A 65 -5.14 -3.39 -8.11
N ILE A 66 -6.21 -3.63 -8.86
CA ILE A 66 -7.14 -2.59 -9.30
C ILE A 66 -8.31 -2.43 -8.33
N ALA A 67 -8.95 -3.53 -7.92
CA ALA A 67 -10.06 -3.48 -6.98
C ALA A 67 -9.68 -2.78 -5.66
N PRO A 68 -8.61 -3.18 -4.99
CA PRO A 68 -8.22 -2.50 -3.75
C PRO A 68 -7.83 -1.03 -3.98
N PHE A 69 -7.25 -0.69 -5.13
CA PHE A 69 -6.97 0.70 -5.49
C PHE A 69 -8.26 1.53 -5.51
N MET A 70 -9.29 1.04 -6.18
CA MET A 70 -10.57 1.74 -6.28
C MET A 70 -11.23 1.90 -4.90
N ILE A 71 -11.20 0.86 -4.10
CA ILE A 71 -11.81 0.85 -2.76
C ILE A 71 -11.10 1.86 -1.85
N CYS A 72 -9.79 1.78 -1.76
CA CYS A 72 -9.01 2.69 -0.92
C CYS A 72 -9.18 4.15 -1.35
N SER A 73 -9.23 4.40 -2.66
CA SER A 73 -9.36 5.76 -3.21
C SER A 73 -10.69 6.42 -2.88
N LYS A 74 -11.70 5.67 -2.46
CA LYS A 74 -12.99 6.23 -2.01
C LYS A 74 -12.96 6.74 -0.57
N HIS A 75 -11.91 6.45 0.17
CA HIS A 75 -11.77 6.94 1.54
C HIS A 75 -11.16 8.34 1.56
N LYS A 76 -11.84 9.26 2.22
CA LYS A 76 -11.34 10.61 2.40
C LYS A 76 -10.02 10.57 3.18
N LYS A 77 -9.04 11.37 2.78
CA LYS A 77 -7.67 11.43 3.32
C LYS A 77 -6.78 10.25 2.94
N ILE A 78 -7.25 9.34 2.11
CA ILE A 78 -6.38 8.29 1.57
C ILE A 78 -5.97 8.67 0.15
N VAL A 79 -4.66 8.70 -0.09
CA VAL A 79 -4.10 8.71 -1.43
C VAL A 79 -3.55 7.32 -1.68
N CYS A 80 -4.12 6.63 -2.65
CA CYS A 80 -3.75 5.27 -3.00
C CYS A 80 -3.22 5.22 -4.43
N ALA A 81 -2.24 4.38 -4.68
CA ALA A 81 -1.69 4.18 -6.02
C ALA A 81 -1.51 2.69 -6.31
N GLN A 82 -1.83 2.28 -7.54
CA GLN A 82 -1.41 0.99 -8.04
C GLN A 82 0.04 1.11 -8.49
N ALA A 83 0.92 0.25 -8.00
CA ALA A 83 2.34 0.29 -8.34
C ALA A 83 2.77 -0.97 -9.08
N ALA A 84 3.38 -0.79 -10.26
CA ALA A 84 3.89 -1.88 -11.09
C ALA A 84 5.38 -1.74 -11.38
N ASP A 85 6.03 -0.69 -10.88
CA ASP A 85 7.46 -0.45 -10.99
C ASP A 85 7.97 0.34 -9.78
N GLU A 86 9.28 0.31 -9.59
CA GLU A 86 9.93 0.93 -8.42
C GLU A 86 9.91 2.44 -8.50
N HIS A 87 10.08 3.01 -9.70
CA HIS A 87 10.13 4.45 -9.85
C HIS A 87 8.77 5.09 -9.55
N SER A 88 7.69 4.52 -10.05
CA SER A 88 6.33 4.98 -9.72
C SER A 88 6.05 4.87 -8.22
N ALA A 89 6.49 3.80 -7.58
CA ALA A 89 6.34 3.62 -6.14
C ALA A 89 7.07 4.70 -5.35
N LYS A 90 8.28 5.06 -5.78
CA LYS A 90 9.05 6.15 -5.18
C LYS A 90 8.37 7.50 -5.39
N MET A 91 7.99 7.81 -6.62
CA MET A 91 7.46 9.12 -6.98
C MET A 91 6.08 9.36 -6.35
N THR A 92 5.23 8.36 -6.27
CA THR A 92 3.92 8.52 -5.63
C THR A 92 4.05 8.77 -4.11
N ARG A 93 5.08 8.22 -3.47
CA ARG A 93 5.41 8.58 -2.08
C ARG A 93 5.94 10.00 -1.98
N ASP A 94 6.97 10.30 -2.77
CA ASP A 94 7.69 11.57 -2.72
C ASP A 94 6.78 12.76 -3.06
N HIS A 95 5.97 12.64 -4.10
CA HIS A 95 5.17 13.74 -4.64
C HIS A 95 3.73 13.77 -4.13
N ASN A 96 3.11 12.62 -3.92
CA ASN A 96 1.68 12.54 -3.65
C ASN A 96 1.35 12.19 -2.19
N ASN A 97 2.35 11.94 -1.38
CA ASN A 97 2.17 11.44 0.00
C ASN A 97 1.28 10.19 0.05
N THR A 98 1.40 9.33 -0.94
CA THR A 98 0.60 8.11 -1.04
C THR A 98 0.82 7.24 0.19
N SER A 99 -0.26 6.90 0.87
CA SER A 99 -0.22 6.10 2.09
C SER A 99 -0.47 4.62 1.85
N ILE A 100 -1.10 4.26 0.72
CA ILE A 100 -1.40 2.87 0.39
C ILE A 100 -1.00 2.60 -1.05
N ILE A 101 -0.27 1.49 -1.29
CA ILE A 101 -0.06 0.98 -2.64
C ILE A 101 -0.76 -0.36 -2.83
N THR A 102 -1.17 -0.61 -4.06
CA THR A 102 -1.74 -1.90 -4.46
C THR A 102 -0.86 -2.53 -5.54
N ILE A 103 -0.73 -3.83 -5.50
CA ILE A 103 0.13 -4.60 -6.42
C ILE A 103 -0.68 -5.78 -6.97
N GLY A 104 -0.59 -5.99 -8.29
CA GLY A 104 -1.20 -7.14 -8.96
C GLY A 104 -0.22 -8.31 -9.04
N TYR A 105 -0.47 -9.38 -8.30
CA TYR A 105 0.43 -10.52 -8.29
C TYR A 105 0.40 -11.35 -9.57
N GLU A 106 -0.64 -11.21 -10.39
CA GLU A 106 -0.73 -11.86 -11.71
C GLU A 106 0.13 -11.15 -12.77
N ILE A 107 0.51 -9.89 -12.53
CA ILE A 107 1.25 -9.06 -13.49
C ILE A 107 2.61 -8.59 -12.99
N THR A 108 2.91 -8.79 -11.72
CA THR A 108 4.16 -8.32 -11.12
C THR A 108 4.91 -9.51 -10.51
N GLY A 109 6.10 -9.77 -11.03
CA GLY A 109 6.94 -10.86 -10.52
C GLY A 109 7.37 -10.64 -9.06
N LYS A 110 7.69 -11.72 -8.37
CA LYS A 110 8.01 -11.72 -6.94
C LYS A 110 9.17 -10.77 -6.57
N ALA A 111 10.26 -10.82 -7.31
CA ALA A 111 11.43 -9.97 -7.03
C ALA A 111 11.08 -8.48 -7.19
N LEU A 112 10.35 -8.15 -8.24
CA LEU A 112 9.91 -6.79 -8.50
C LEU A 112 8.91 -6.33 -7.43
N ALA A 113 7.96 -7.17 -7.03
CA ALA A 113 7.01 -6.85 -5.97
C ALA A 113 7.71 -6.52 -4.64
N LYS A 114 8.71 -7.31 -4.26
CA LYS A 114 9.52 -7.02 -3.06
C LYS A 114 10.26 -5.69 -3.17
N SER A 115 10.84 -5.41 -4.33
CA SER A 115 11.55 -4.15 -4.58
C SER A 115 10.61 -2.94 -4.52
N ILE A 116 9.43 -3.04 -5.14
CA ILE A 116 8.39 -2.02 -5.07
C ILE A 116 8.00 -1.73 -3.61
N CYS A 117 7.74 -2.77 -2.84
CA CYS A 117 7.37 -2.63 -1.42
C CYS A 117 8.48 -1.96 -0.61
N ASN A 118 9.73 -2.35 -0.84
CA ASN A 118 10.87 -1.76 -0.16
C ASN A 118 11.04 -0.28 -0.48
N VAL A 119 10.97 0.08 -1.75
CA VAL A 119 11.09 1.47 -2.19
C VAL A 119 9.96 2.32 -1.61
N PHE A 120 8.74 1.81 -1.63
CA PHE A 120 7.58 2.48 -1.04
C PHE A 120 7.75 2.68 0.48
N ALA A 121 8.19 1.65 1.18
CA ALA A 121 8.41 1.70 2.64
C ALA A 121 9.50 2.71 3.01
N ALA A 122 10.59 2.75 2.25
CA ALA A 122 11.77 3.57 2.54
C ALA A 122 11.65 5.03 2.08
N SER A 123 10.72 5.35 1.17
CA SER A 123 10.62 6.70 0.61
C SER A 123 9.79 7.63 1.48
N ASP A 124 10.24 8.88 1.57
CA ASP A 124 9.59 9.93 2.33
C ASP A 124 8.84 10.90 1.41
N TYR A 125 7.90 11.63 1.99
CA TYR A 125 7.17 12.68 1.30
C TYR A 125 7.96 13.98 1.36
N SER A 126 8.26 14.59 0.20
CA SER A 126 9.02 15.84 0.15
C SER A 126 8.19 17.09 0.43
N GLY A 127 6.88 17.02 0.30
CA GLY A 127 6.01 18.18 0.55
C GLY A 127 6.26 19.34 -0.42
N GLY A 128 6.51 20.54 0.11
CA GLY A 128 6.81 21.70 -0.69
C GLY A 128 5.70 22.04 -1.67
N ARG A 129 6.03 22.22 -2.95
CA ARG A 129 5.07 22.56 -4.01
C ARG A 129 3.98 21.51 -4.23
N HIS A 130 4.23 20.27 -3.81
CA HIS A 130 3.27 19.17 -3.96
C HIS A 130 2.14 19.26 -2.94
N GLN A 131 2.35 19.92 -1.80
CA GLN A 131 1.40 19.97 -0.68
C GLN A 131 0.05 20.58 -1.09
N VAL A 132 0.05 21.56 -1.98
CA VAL A 132 -1.20 22.20 -2.45
C VAL A 132 -2.15 21.17 -3.08
N ARG A 133 -1.60 20.27 -3.92
CA ARG A 133 -2.40 19.24 -4.59
C ARG A 133 -2.83 18.12 -3.64
N VAL A 134 -1.96 17.74 -2.73
CA VAL A 134 -2.29 16.75 -1.69
C VAL A 134 -3.43 17.29 -0.81
N ASP A 135 -3.37 18.56 -0.41
CA ASP A 135 -4.45 19.20 0.36
C ASP A 135 -5.78 19.20 -0.41
N MET A 136 -5.74 19.41 -1.72
CA MET A 136 -6.93 19.35 -2.57
C MET A 136 -7.53 17.95 -2.60
N LEU A 137 -6.68 16.91 -2.72
CA LEU A 137 -7.12 15.52 -2.68
C LEU A 137 -7.75 15.18 -1.32
N ASP A 138 -7.15 15.63 -0.24
CA ASP A 138 -7.62 15.34 1.12
C ASP A 138 -8.99 15.98 1.43
N LYS A 139 -9.38 17.02 0.68
CA LYS A 139 -10.67 17.70 0.83
C LYS A 139 -11.80 17.09 0.00
N MET A 140 -11.49 16.22 -0.94
CA MET A 140 -12.48 15.59 -1.82
C MET A 140 -13.36 14.58 -1.11
#